data_3b6fe67d1768d46fcbfcdc369e56c56a
#
_entry.id   3b6fe67d1768d46fcbfcdc369e56c56a
#
_cell.length_a   1.000
_cell.length_b   1.000
_cell.length_c   1.000
_cell.angle_alpha   90.00
_cell.angle_beta   90.00
_cell.angle_gamma   90.00
#
_symmetry.space_group_name_H-M   'P 1'
#
loop_
_entity.id
_entity.type
_entity.pdbx_description
1 polymer ?
#
loop_
_entity_poly.entity_id
_entity_poly.type
_entity_poly.pdbx_seq_one_letter_code
_entity_poly.pdbx_strand_id
1 'polypeptide(L)'
;MKRAIRYLRFSQLGQSNGSIERQELYTDQWLKFNNVELVDSFIDRGKSAKTFDRPDFIKLQEFIAKHFKSVDYLLVDQMDRFSRDAGEAMSMVKSLQRKYNIQVVSVTEGITFDYDTPGSFFRAGLQLLLAEEDNINRSIKIRGGLYTARAKEGRYIGIKPPFGYVKIGEGKNRKLVIEETEAKTIKFIYDAFLKDTPLYIIKEQARAIGFTRKGNTSVERVLSNPVYAGMLQVQGYKEFPGGIFPGIHEAIIDSTSWQ
;
A
#
# COMPACT_ATOMS: atom_id res chain seq x y z
N MET A 1 -22.00 -33.64 8.19
CA MET A 1 -21.36 -32.44 8.70
C MET A 1 -20.91 -31.63 7.50
N LYS A 2 -21.21 -30.33 7.46
CA LYS A 2 -20.76 -29.47 6.36
C LYS A 2 -19.27 -29.20 6.47
N ARG A 3 -18.60 -28.96 5.34
CA ARG A 3 -17.15 -28.79 5.27
C ARG A 3 -16.77 -27.50 4.58
N ALA A 4 -15.72 -26.85 5.07
CA ALA A 4 -15.22 -25.61 4.54
C ALA A 4 -13.72 -25.70 4.21
N ILE A 5 -13.32 -24.92 3.23
CA ILE A 5 -11.94 -24.50 3.01
C ILE A 5 -11.84 -23.02 3.33
N ARG A 6 -10.65 -22.53 3.67
CA ARG A 6 -10.47 -21.09 3.88
C ARG A 6 -9.34 -20.52 3.01
N TYR A 7 -9.52 -19.28 2.60
CA TYR A 7 -8.51 -18.51 1.92
C TYR A 7 -8.16 -17.25 2.70
N LEU A 8 -6.88 -17.11 3.03
CA LEU A 8 -6.36 -15.99 3.81
C LEU A 8 -5.30 -15.25 3.01
N ARG A 9 -5.23 -13.92 3.18
CA ARG A 9 -4.27 -13.11 2.43
C ARG A 9 -3.76 -11.91 3.22
N PHE A 10 -2.50 -11.61 2.99
CA PHE A 10 -1.80 -10.50 3.63
C PHE A 10 -0.91 -9.77 2.60
N SER A 11 -1.02 -8.43 2.52
CA SER A 11 -0.42 -7.64 1.43
C SER A 11 0.95 -7.03 1.72
N GLN A 12 1.40 -6.98 2.99
CA GLN A 12 2.71 -6.40 3.36
C GLN A 12 3.32 -7.11 4.57
N LEU A 13 4.57 -7.52 4.44
CA LEU A 13 5.39 -7.96 5.56
C LEU A 13 5.62 -6.77 6.51
N GLY A 14 4.97 -6.75 7.69
CA GLY A 14 5.16 -5.73 8.72
C GLY A 14 3.93 -4.94 9.19
N GLN A 15 2.73 -5.18 8.66
CA GLN A 15 1.50 -4.58 9.22
C GLN A 15 0.83 -5.52 10.22
N SER A 16 0.81 -5.12 11.51
CA SER A 16 0.22 -5.88 12.60
C SER A 16 -1.32 -6.01 12.56
N ASN A 17 -2.01 -5.14 11.81
CA ASN A 17 -3.47 -5.03 11.84
C ASN A 17 -4.24 -5.91 10.83
N GLY A 18 -3.60 -6.85 10.21
CA GLY A 18 -4.22 -7.76 9.23
C GLY A 18 -3.53 -9.10 9.23
N SER A 19 -3.01 -9.52 10.38
CA SER A 19 -2.25 -10.75 10.51
C SER A 19 -3.06 -11.97 10.10
N ILE A 20 -2.40 -12.97 9.60
CA ILE A 20 -3.03 -14.25 9.25
C ILE A 20 -3.70 -14.85 10.49
N GLU A 21 -3.04 -14.75 11.65
CA GLU A 21 -3.53 -15.27 12.93
C GLU A 21 -4.91 -14.68 13.31
N ARG A 22 -5.11 -13.37 13.04
CA ARG A 22 -6.42 -12.74 13.28
C ARG A 22 -7.48 -13.26 12.32
N GLN A 23 -7.15 -13.42 11.04
CA GLN A 23 -8.07 -13.98 10.04
C GLN A 23 -8.41 -15.43 10.37
N GLU A 24 -7.43 -16.23 10.84
CA GLU A 24 -7.65 -17.58 11.35
C GLU A 24 -8.62 -17.57 12.53
N LEU A 25 -8.39 -16.71 13.51
CA LEU A 25 -9.26 -16.61 14.70
C LEU A 25 -10.73 -16.38 14.30
N TYR A 26 -11.01 -15.44 13.40
CA TYR A 26 -12.38 -15.14 12.99
C TYR A 26 -13.00 -16.29 12.18
N THR A 27 -12.24 -16.88 11.28
CA THR A 27 -12.74 -18.04 10.52
C THR A 27 -12.94 -19.27 11.40
N ASP A 28 -12.08 -19.52 12.40
CA ASP A 28 -12.25 -20.62 13.37
C ASP A 28 -13.46 -20.41 14.27
N GLN A 29 -13.73 -19.17 14.70
CA GLN A 29 -14.96 -18.85 15.45
C GLN A 29 -16.21 -19.12 14.61
N TRP A 30 -16.20 -18.73 13.33
CA TRP A 30 -17.32 -19.01 12.44
C TRP A 30 -17.54 -20.50 12.22
N LEU A 31 -16.47 -21.27 11.99
CA LEU A 31 -16.51 -22.74 11.85
C LEU A 31 -17.14 -23.39 13.08
N LYS A 32 -16.68 -23.00 14.26
CA LYS A 32 -17.20 -23.52 15.54
C LYS A 32 -18.67 -23.17 15.75
N PHE A 33 -19.04 -21.90 15.49
CA PHE A 33 -20.41 -21.44 15.67
C PHE A 33 -21.40 -22.16 14.73
N ASN A 34 -21.00 -22.43 13.50
CA ASN A 34 -21.83 -23.06 12.48
C ASN A 34 -21.71 -24.60 12.42
N ASN A 35 -20.90 -25.20 13.30
CA ASN A 35 -20.62 -26.64 13.34
C ASN A 35 -20.14 -27.20 11.98
N VAL A 36 -19.15 -26.52 11.41
CA VAL A 36 -18.54 -26.82 10.10
C VAL A 36 -17.10 -27.28 10.29
N GLU A 37 -16.69 -28.33 9.57
CA GLU A 37 -15.33 -28.88 9.58
C GLU A 37 -14.44 -28.10 8.62
N LEU A 38 -13.24 -27.71 9.04
CA LEU A 38 -12.21 -27.15 8.16
C LEU A 38 -11.44 -28.29 7.48
N VAL A 39 -11.47 -28.31 6.15
CA VAL A 39 -10.74 -29.31 5.33
C VAL A 39 -9.33 -28.87 5.02
N ASP A 40 -9.16 -27.61 4.59
CA ASP A 40 -7.84 -27.08 4.19
C ASP A 40 -7.79 -25.55 4.30
N SER A 41 -6.55 -25.01 4.28
CA SER A 41 -6.26 -23.58 4.37
C SER A 41 -5.25 -23.13 3.30
N PHE A 42 -5.60 -22.12 2.53
CA PHE A 42 -4.76 -21.54 1.47
C PHE A 42 -4.36 -20.12 1.86
N ILE A 43 -3.05 -19.82 1.87
CA ILE A 43 -2.53 -18.59 2.49
C ILE A 43 -1.54 -17.87 1.56
N ASP A 44 -1.95 -16.75 0.97
CA ASP A 44 -1.06 -15.89 0.18
C ASP A 44 -0.44 -14.78 1.05
N ARG A 45 0.89 -14.86 1.25
CA ARG A 45 1.68 -13.87 2.00
C ARG A 45 2.35 -12.88 1.06
N GLY A 46 2.20 -11.59 1.33
CA GLY A 46 2.85 -10.52 0.55
C GLY A 46 2.29 -10.29 -0.86
N LYS A 47 1.08 -10.78 -1.17
CA LYS A 47 0.45 -10.64 -2.48
C LYS A 47 -0.69 -9.63 -2.51
N SER A 48 -0.84 -8.94 -3.66
CA SER A 48 -1.93 -7.98 -3.88
C SER A 48 -3.25 -8.70 -4.17
N ALA A 49 -4.39 -8.09 -3.80
CA ALA A 49 -5.72 -8.57 -4.17
C ALA A 49 -6.22 -7.98 -5.51
N LYS A 50 -5.33 -7.41 -6.34
CA LYS A 50 -5.73 -6.82 -7.63
C LYS A 50 -6.06 -7.86 -8.71
N THR A 51 -5.48 -9.05 -8.63
CA THR A 51 -5.72 -10.15 -9.56
C THR A 51 -5.78 -11.46 -8.82
N PHE A 52 -6.35 -12.50 -9.42
CA PHE A 52 -6.34 -13.88 -8.88
C PHE A 52 -5.08 -14.68 -9.27
N ASP A 53 -4.10 -14.06 -9.91
CA ASP A 53 -2.80 -14.66 -10.20
C ASP A 53 -1.93 -14.69 -8.93
N ARG A 54 -2.29 -15.57 -7.99
CA ARG A 54 -1.68 -15.75 -6.67
C ARG A 54 -1.44 -17.24 -6.43
N PRO A 55 -0.25 -17.65 -5.99
CA PRO A 55 0.13 -19.06 -5.92
C PRO A 55 -0.82 -19.94 -5.12
N ASP A 56 -1.21 -19.50 -3.92
CA ASP A 56 -2.10 -20.30 -3.09
C ASP A 56 -3.57 -20.19 -3.49
N PHE A 57 -3.96 -19.08 -4.15
CA PHE A 57 -5.28 -19.00 -4.79
C PHE A 57 -5.40 -19.96 -5.99
N ILE A 58 -4.33 -20.13 -6.78
CA ILE A 58 -4.29 -21.13 -7.87
C ILE A 58 -4.41 -22.53 -7.30
N LYS A 59 -3.67 -22.87 -6.23
CA LYS A 59 -3.80 -24.16 -5.54
C LYS A 59 -5.21 -24.39 -4.99
N LEU A 60 -5.84 -23.35 -4.44
CA LEU A 60 -7.24 -23.38 -4.00
C LEU A 60 -8.17 -23.77 -5.15
N GLN A 61 -8.00 -23.16 -6.35
CA GLN A 61 -8.83 -23.47 -7.51
C GLN A 61 -8.61 -24.92 -7.97
N GLU A 62 -7.37 -25.41 -7.99
CA GLU A 62 -7.04 -26.80 -8.32
C GLU A 62 -7.62 -27.77 -7.30
N PHE A 63 -7.56 -27.42 -6.00
CA PHE A 63 -8.15 -28.23 -4.94
C PHE A 63 -9.67 -28.31 -5.11
N ILE A 64 -10.34 -27.20 -5.33
CA ILE A 64 -11.78 -27.16 -5.60
C ILE A 64 -12.14 -28.03 -6.80
N ALA A 65 -11.41 -27.90 -7.91
CA ALA A 65 -11.68 -28.68 -9.12
C ALA A 65 -11.62 -30.21 -8.88
N LYS A 66 -10.77 -30.66 -7.95
CA LYS A 66 -10.59 -32.08 -7.60
C LYS A 66 -11.54 -32.56 -6.50
N HIS A 67 -11.86 -31.67 -5.53
CA HIS A 67 -12.51 -32.06 -4.27
C HIS A 67 -13.84 -31.36 -4.00
N PHE A 68 -14.46 -30.69 -4.97
CA PHE A 68 -15.67 -29.87 -4.77
C PHE A 68 -16.84 -30.63 -4.12
N LYS A 69 -16.98 -31.94 -4.36
CA LYS A 69 -18.04 -32.74 -3.73
C LYS A 69 -17.90 -32.89 -2.21
N SER A 70 -16.74 -32.54 -1.65
CA SER A 70 -16.45 -32.63 -0.23
C SER A 70 -16.30 -31.24 0.43
N VAL A 71 -16.70 -30.17 -0.26
CA VAL A 71 -16.59 -28.78 0.22
C VAL A 71 -17.92 -28.06 0.01
N ASP A 72 -18.48 -27.51 1.07
CA ASP A 72 -19.72 -26.72 1.03
C ASP A 72 -19.42 -25.22 1.04
N TYR A 73 -18.36 -24.80 1.75
CA TYR A 73 -18.05 -23.39 1.96
C TYR A 73 -16.61 -23.01 1.63
N LEU A 74 -16.42 -21.84 1.02
CA LEU A 74 -15.16 -21.12 0.98
C LEU A 74 -15.23 -19.92 1.93
N LEU A 75 -14.43 -19.94 2.99
CA LEU A 75 -14.37 -18.85 3.97
C LEU A 75 -13.28 -17.86 3.62
N VAL A 76 -13.60 -16.58 3.72
CA VAL A 76 -12.66 -15.47 3.69
C VAL A 76 -12.91 -14.56 4.89
N ASP A 77 -11.90 -13.88 5.39
CA ASP A 77 -12.07 -12.91 6.49
C ASP A 77 -12.97 -11.75 6.03
N GLN A 78 -12.56 -11.09 4.93
CA GLN A 78 -13.29 -10.00 4.28
C GLN A 78 -13.17 -10.14 2.78
N MET A 79 -14.13 -9.60 2.01
CA MET A 79 -14.11 -9.71 0.55
C MET A 79 -12.92 -8.99 -0.11
N ASP A 80 -12.36 -7.95 0.51
CA ASP A 80 -11.14 -7.31 0.04
C ASP A 80 -9.89 -8.22 0.12
N ARG A 81 -9.95 -9.29 0.93
CA ARG A 81 -8.93 -10.37 0.94
C ARG A 81 -9.09 -11.27 -0.28
N PHE A 82 -10.31 -11.51 -0.70
CA PHE A 82 -10.66 -12.32 -1.87
C PHE A 82 -10.34 -11.59 -3.18
N SER A 83 -11.00 -10.45 -3.45
CA SER A 83 -10.64 -9.51 -4.52
C SER A 83 -10.94 -8.07 -4.11
N ARG A 84 -10.20 -7.12 -4.70
CA ARG A 84 -10.46 -5.68 -4.58
C ARG A 84 -11.34 -5.14 -5.69
N ASP A 85 -11.57 -5.92 -6.73
CA ASP A 85 -12.48 -5.62 -7.82
C ASP A 85 -13.80 -6.36 -7.56
N ALA A 86 -14.88 -5.62 -7.38
CA ALA A 86 -16.19 -6.18 -7.08
C ALA A 86 -16.72 -7.03 -8.23
N GLY A 87 -16.46 -6.65 -9.48
CA GLY A 87 -16.88 -7.39 -10.67
C GLY A 87 -16.19 -8.76 -10.77
N GLU A 88 -14.88 -8.79 -10.57
CA GLU A 88 -14.10 -10.04 -10.51
C GLU A 88 -14.56 -10.94 -9.35
N ALA A 89 -14.75 -10.36 -8.15
CA ALA A 89 -15.24 -11.09 -6.98
C ALA A 89 -16.59 -11.75 -7.25
N MET A 90 -17.54 -10.99 -7.78
CA MET A 90 -18.88 -11.49 -8.10
C MET A 90 -18.87 -12.57 -9.18
N SER A 91 -18.06 -12.41 -10.23
CA SER A 91 -17.88 -13.41 -11.28
C SER A 91 -17.34 -14.72 -10.72
N MET A 92 -16.31 -14.65 -9.88
CA MET A 92 -15.70 -15.81 -9.25
C MET A 92 -16.67 -16.51 -8.28
N VAL A 93 -17.34 -15.76 -7.41
CA VAL A 93 -18.37 -16.30 -6.49
C VAL A 93 -19.46 -17.03 -7.27
N LYS A 94 -19.98 -16.41 -8.33
CA LYS A 94 -20.99 -17.02 -9.21
C LYS A 94 -20.49 -18.31 -9.85
N SER A 95 -19.23 -18.33 -10.32
CA SER A 95 -18.62 -19.52 -10.90
C SER A 95 -18.48 -20.64 -9.89
N LEU A 96 -17.98 -20.34 -8.67
CA LEU A 96 -17.82 -21.32 -7.59
C LEU A 96 -19.16 -21.97 -7.21
N GLN A 97 -20.20 -21.17 -7.08
CA GLN A 97 -21.52 -21.68 -6.70
C GLN A 97 -22.19 -22.47 -7.83
N ARG A 98 -22.22 -21.93 -9.07
CA ARG A 98 -22.87 -22.60 -10.19
C ARG A 98 -22.17 -23.89 -10.64
N LYS A 99 -20.83 -23.86 -10.67
CA LYS A 99 -20.05 -24.99 -11.17
C LYS A 99 -19.81 -26.07 -10.13
N TYR A 100 -19.62 -25.65 -8.88
CA TYR A 100 -19.15 -26.54 -7.80
C TYR A 100 -20.09 -26.59 -6.60
N ASN A 101 -21.17 -25.81 -6.58
CA ASN A 101 -22.12 -25.67 -5.46
C ASN A 101 -21.44 -25.27 -4.13
N ILE A 102 -20.38 -24.43 -4.21
CA ILE A 102 -19.64 -23.93 -3.06
C ILE A 102 -20.12 -22.51 -2.75
N GLN A 103 -20.58 -22.26 -1.52
CA GLN A 103 -20.96 -20.94 -1.04
C GLN A 103 -19.74 -20.19 -0.52
N VAL A 104 -19.56 -18.94 -0.93
CA VAL A 104 -18.50 -18.07 -0.39
C VAL A 104 -19.04 -17.28 0.79
N VAL A 105 -18.31 -17.29 1.90
CA VAL A 105 -18.67 -16.60 3.14
C VAL A 105 -17.58 -15.59 3.51
N SER A 106 -17.95 -14.33 3.62
CA SER A 106 -17.13 -13.29 4.24
C SER A 106 -17.47 -13.19 5.72
N VAL A 107 -16.55 -13.69 6.55
CA VAL A 107 -16.82 -13.94 7.97
C VAL A 107 -17.02 -12.67 8.77
N THR A 108 -16.07 -11.71 8.65
CA THR A 108 -16.11 -10.44 9.39
C THR A 108 -17.23 -9.52 8.90
N GLU A 109 -17.60 -9.58 7.62
CA GLU A 109 -18.68 -8.78 7.04
C GLU A 109 -20.06 -9.43 7.25
N GLY A 110 -20.10 -10.70 7.71
CA GLY A 110 -21.35 -11.44 7.91
C GLY A 110 -22.13 -11.71 6.62
N ILE A 111 -21.42 -11.81 5.48
CA ILE A 111 -22.03 -11.99 4.17
C ILE A 111 -21.86 -13.42 3.72
N THR A 112 -22.96 -14.09 3.40
CA THR A 112 -22.95 -15.36 2.66
C THR A 112 -23.48 -15.10 1.25
N PHE A 113 -22.67 -15.44 0.27
CA PHE A 113 -23.08 -15.38 -1.12
C PHE A 113 -23.85 -16.64 -1.46
N ASP A 114 -25.15 -16.50 -1.51
CA ASP A 114 -26.07 -17.58 -1.85
C ASP A 114 -26.88 -17.16 -3.08
N TYR A 115 -26.66 -17.86 -4.19
CA TYR A 115 -27.32 -17.57 -5.46
C TYR A 115 -28.78 -18.07 -5.49
N ASP A 116 -29.08 -19.09 -4.69
CA ASP A 116 -30.37 -19.75 -4.67
C ASP A 116 -31.39 -19.02 -3.77
N THR A 117 -30.89 -18.23 -2.81
CA THR A 117 -31.75 -17.40 -1.96
C THR A 117 -32.08 -16.07 -2.63
N PRO A 118 -33.37 -15.79 -2.98
CA PRO A 118 -33.77 -14.56 -3.63
C PRO A 118 -33.31 -13.31 -2.89
N GLY A 119 -32.62 -12.43 -3.58
CA GLY A 119 -32.10 -11.16 -3.06
C GLY A 119 -30.81 -11.27 -2.23
N SER A 120 -30.35 -12.46 -1.84
CA SER A 120 -29.10 -12.63 -1.10
C SER A 120 -27.89 -12.20 -1.94
N PHE A 121 -27.81 -12.71 -3.17
CA PHE A 121 -26.74 -12.37 -4.11
C PHE A 121 -26.72 -10.87 -4.45
N PHE A 122 -27.89 -10.25 -4.62
CA PHE A 122 -28.01 -8.81 -4.86
C PHE A 122 -27.49 -7.99 -3.67
N ARG A 123 -27.91 -8.33 -2.44
CA ARG A 123 -27.45 -7.66 -1.22
C ARG A 123 -25.95 -7.77 -1.04
N ALA A 124 -25.39 -8.95 -1.24
CA ALA A 124 -23.95 -9.18 -1.18
C ALA A 124 -23.20 -8.37 -2.24
N GLY A 125 -23.70 -8.32 -3.46
CA GLY A 125 -23.16 -7.49 -4.53
C GLY A 125 -23.18 -6.00 -4.22
N LEU A 126 -24.30 -5.51 -3.67
CA LEU A 126 -24.41 -4.12 -3.25
C LEU A 126 -23.41 -3.77 -2.14
N GLN A 127 -23.21 -4.62 -1.16
CA GLN A 127 -22.22 -4.42 -0.10
C GLN A 127 -20.79 -4.37 -0.65
N LEU A 128 -20.45 -5.23 -1.63
CA LEU A 128 -19.14 -5.15 -2.31
C LEU A 128 -18.93 -3.85 -3.05
N LEU A 129 -19.93 -3.38 -3.80
CA LEU A 129 -19.86 -2.11 -4.53
C LEU A 129 -19.68 -0.92 -3.56
N LEU A 130 -20.40 -0.91 -2.44
CA LEU A 130 -20.24 0.12 -1.40
C LEU A 130 -18.83 0.09 -0.78
N ALA A 131 -18.29 -1.09 -0.51
CA ALA A 131 -16.93 -1.24 0.01
C ALA A 131 -15.87 -0.78 -1.00
N GLU A 132 -16.07 -1.02 -2.29
CA GLU A 132 -15.19 -0.53 -3.36
C GLU A 132 -15.25 1.00 -3.45
N GLU A 133 -16.44 1.61 -3.43
CA GLU A 133 -16.63 3.05 -3.43
C GLU A 133 -15.95 3.71 -2.22
N ASP A 134 -16.06 3.13 -1.04
CA ASP A 134 -15.37 3.60 0.17
C ASP A 134 -13.85 3.59 0.00
N ASN A 135 -13.28 2.56 -0.63
CA ASN A 135 -11.85 2.48 -0.92
C ASN A 135 -11.40 3.55 -1.93
N ILE A 136 -12.21 3.80 -2.97
CA ILE A 136 -11.98 4.87 -3.95
C ILE A 136 -12.02 6.22 -3.25
N ASN A 137 -13.04 6.49 -2.47
CA ASN A 137 -13.22 7.74 -1.72
C ASN A 137 -12.09 7.96 -0.72
N ARG A 138 -11.63 6.93 -0.03
CA ARG A 138 -10.45 6.99 0.86
C ARG A 138 -9.19 7.36 0.08
N SER A 139 -8.95 6.72 -1.06
CA SER A 139 -7.81 7.03 -1.93
C SER A 139 -7.82 8.49 -2.42
N ILE A 140 -9.00 8.99 -2.81
CA ILE A 140 -9.21 10.38 -3.20
C ILE A 140 -8.87 11.33 -2.06
N LYS A 141 -9.40 11.08 -0.86
CA LYS A 141 -9.14 11.89 0.34
C LYS A 141 -7.64 11.90 0.71
N ILE A 142 -6.98 10.74 0.65
CA ILE A 142 -5.53 10.64 0.94
C ILE A 142 -4.73 11.45 -0.08
N ARG A 143 -4.95 11.26 -1.37
CA ARG A 143 -4.21 11.98 -2.43
C ARG A 143 -4.45 13.49 -2.36
N GLY A 144 -5.69 13.92 -2.15
CA GLY A 144 -6.03 15.32 -1.98
C GLY A 144 -5.36 15.92 -0.72
N GLY A 145 -5.36 15.19 0.39
CA GLY A 145 -4.66 15.58 1.60
C GLY A 145 -3.14 15.69 1.43
N LEU A 146 -2.53 14.75 0.69
CA LEU A 146 -1.11 14.80 0.36
C LEU A 146 -0.76 16.00 -0.53
N TYR A 147 -1.60 16.29 -1.52
CA TYR A 147 -1.44 17.48 -2.36
C TYR A 147 -1.52 18.76 -1.53
N THR A 148 -2.58 18.92 -0.73
CA THR A 148 -2.77 20.09 0.12
C THR A 148 -1.60 20.29 1.08
N ALA A 149 -1.17 19.24 1.75
CA ALA A 149 -0.05 19.29 2.69
C ALA A 149 1.27 19.74 2.04
N ARG A 150 1.52 19.34 0.78
CA ARG A 150 2.75 19.74 0.07
C ARG A 150 2.61 21.07 -0.64
N ALA A 151 1.58 21.24 -1.48
CA ALA A 151 1.45 22.38 -2.37
C ALA A 151 0.93 23.64 -1.64
N LYS A 152 0.00 23.49 -0.68
CA LYS A 152 -0.61 24.63 0.02
C LYS A 152 0.03 24.92 1.38
N GLU A 153 0.38 23.85 2.12
CA GLU A 153 0.93 24.01 3.47
C GLU A 153 2.47 23.93 3.48
N GLY A 154 3.11 23.63 2.36
CA GLY A 154 4.57 23.53 2.23
C GLY A 154 5.22 22.47 3.11
N ARG A 155 4.46 21.48 3.58
CA ARG A 155 4.95 20.46 4.51
C ARG A 155 5.63 19.30 3.82
N TYR A 156 6.82 18.92 4.27
CA TYR A 156 7.47 17.69 3.85
C TYR A 156 6.83 16.47 4.52
N ILE A 157 6.26 15.57 3.73
CA ILE A 157 5.53 14.39 4.20
C ILE A 157 6.21 13.06 3.85
N GLY A 158 7.45 13.08 3.33
CA GLY A 158 8.20 11.85 3.05
C GLY A 158 8.43 11.01 4.33
N ILE A 159 8.55 9.69 4.21
CA ILE A 159 8.74 8.78 5.35
C ILE A 159 10.08 9.06 6.05
N LYS A 160 11.16 9.12 5.27
CA LYS A 160 12.53 9.42 5.76
C LYS A 160 12.91 10.84 5.38
N PRO A 161 13.64 11.56 6.23
CA PRO A 161 14.19 12.86 5.86
C PRO A 161 15.25 12.69 4.75
N PRO A 162 15.42 13.71 3.89
CA PRO A 162 16.58 13.80 3.02
C PRO A 162 17.87 13.87 3.86
N PHE A 163 19.00 13.49 3.28
CA PHE A 163 20.32 13.70 3.89
C PHE A 163 20.54 15.20 4.11
N GLY A 164 21.09 15.62 5.21
CA GLY A 164 21.20 17.04 5.59
C GLY A 164 20.02 17.58 6.41
N TYR A 165 18.99 16.76 6.63
CA TYR A 165 17.85 17.14 7.43
C TYR A 165 17.46 16.05 8.43
N VAL A 166 16.92 16.48 9.56
CA VAL A 166 16.22 15.65 10.53
C VAL A 166 14.76 16.05 10.62
N LYS A 167 13.90 15.12 11.01
CA LYS A 167 12.50 15.40 11.30
C LYS A 167 12.30 15.61 12.79
N ILE A 168 11.66 16.73 13.14
CA ILE A 168 11.24 17.00 14.51
C ILE A 168 9.72 17.19 14.58
N GLY A 169 9.14 16.98 15.77
CA GLY A 169 7.70 17.08 16.00
C GLY A 169 6.91 15.84 15.56
N GLU A 170 5.61 15.87 15.85
CA GLU A 170 4.67 14.77 15.57
C GLU A 170 3.48 15.22 14.73
N GLY A 171 2.86 14.28 14.01
CA GLY A 171 1.64 14.50 13.26
C GLY A 171 1.77 15.64 12.24
N LYS A 172 0.86 16.61 12.33
CA LYS A 172 0.83 17.80 11.45
C LYS A 172 1.93 18.82 11.77
N ASN A 173 2.47 18.81 12.99
CA ASN A 173 3.54 19.72 13.43
C ASN A 173 4.94 19.24 13.06
N ARG A 174 5.05 18.13 12.34
CA ARG A 174 6.33 17.58 11.89
C ARG A 174 7.00 18.49 10.86
N LYS A 175 8.25 18.89 11.13
CA LYS A 175 9.05 19.77 10.28
C LYS A 175 10.40 19.13 9.96
N LEU A 176 10.99 19.53 8.82
CA LEU A 176 12.40 19.31 8.53
C LEU A 176 13.21 20.43 9.20
N VAL A 177 14.29 20.05 9.86
CA VAL A 177 15.29 20.95 10.44
C VAL A 177 16.64 20.53 9.91
N ILE A 178 17.52 21.49 9.63
CA ILE A 178 18.87 21.26 9.13
C ILE A 178 19.67 20.45 10.17
N GLU A 179 20.33 19.41 9.71
CA GLU A 179 21.38 18.71 10.45
C GLU A 179 22.74 19.27 9.96
N GLU A 180 23.39 20.02 10.83
CA GLU A 180 24.54 20.86 10.46
C GLU A 180 25.72 20.08 9.85
N THR A 181 26.00 18.87 10.35
CA THR A 181 27.11 18.04 9.88
C THR A 181 26.84 17.53 8.47
N GLU A 182 25.66 16.97 8.23
CA GLU A 182 25.24 16.47 6.93
C GLU A 182 25.03 17.62 5.92
N ALA A 183 24.54 18.79 6.41
CA ALA A 183 24.31 19.96 5.55
C ALA A 183 25.61 20.51 4.97
N LYS A 184 26.74 20.48 5.70
CA LYS A 184 28.05 20.83 5.16
C LYS A 184 28.44 19.95 3.97
N THR A 185 28.12 18.66 4.05
CA THR A 185 28.36 17.74 2.93
C THR A 185 27.49 18.06 1.72
N ILE A 186 26.22 18.46 1.95
CA ILE A 186 25.35 18.91 0.84
C ILE A 186 25.90 20.17 0.19
N LYS A 187 26.28 21.18 0.96
CA LYS A 187 26.92 22.41 0.43
C LYS A 187 28.15 22.06 -0.39
N PHE A 188 29.05 21.20 0.11
CA PHE A 188 30.22 20.73 -0.62
C PHE A 188 29.85 20.11 -1.97
N ILE A 189 28.82 19.25 -2.03
CA ILE A 189 28.36 18.60 -3.28
C ILE A 189 27.96 19.66 -4.33
N TYR A 190 27.19 20.66 -3.93
CA TYR A 190 26.77 21.75 -4.82
C TYR A 190 27.96 22.65 -5.24
N ASP A 191 28.82 23.05 -4.31
CA ASP A 191 30.00 23.86 -4.61
C ASP A 191 30.96 23.16 -5.57
N ALA A 192 31.17 21.86 -5.43
CA ALA A 192 32.01 21.08 -6.30
C ALA A 192 31.36 20.93 -7.71
N PHE A 193 30.05 20.75 -7.77
CA PHE A 193 29.32 20.66 -9.03
C PHE A 193 29.34 21.98 -9.80
N LEU A 194 29.15 23.12 -9.14
CA LEU A 194 29.26 24.46 -9.74
C LEU A 194 30.67 24.81 -10.24
N LYS A 195 31.70 24.09 -9.79
CA LYS A 195 33.07 24.16 -10.26
C LYS A 195 33.37 23.13 -11.37
N ASP A 196 32.35 22.58 -12.01
CA ASP A 196 32.46 21.57 -13.07
C ASP A 196 33.25 20.30 -12.67
N THR A 197 33.27 19.96 -11.37
CA THR A 197 33.90 18.71 -10.90
C THR A 197 33.08 17.49 -11.36
N PRO A 198 33.71 16.46 -11.94
CA PRO A 198 33.01 15.26 -12.39
C PRO A 198 32.26 14.56 -11.24
N LEU A 199 31.03 14.09 -11.50
CA LEU A 199 30.13 13.50 -10.47
C LEU A 199 30.74 12.33 -9.69
N TYR A 200 31.57 11.52 -10.33
CA TYR A 200 32.24 10.40 -9.66
C TYR A 200 33.29 10.88 -8.65
N ILE A 201 33.99 11.99 -8.92
CA ILE A 201 34.95 12.63 -8.00
C ILE A 201 34.20 13.27 -6.85
N ILE A 202 33.11 14.02 -7.12
CA ILE A 202 32.23 14.60 -6.08
C ILE A 202 31.74 13.51 -5.14
N LYS A 203 31.32 12.38 -5.70
CA LYS A 203 30.80 11.25 -4.91
C LYS A 203 31.86 10.65 -3.98
N GLU A 204 33.07 10.49 -4.48
CA GLU A 204 34.20 9.96 -3.71
C GLU A 204 34.57 10.90 -2.56
N GLN A 205 34.77 12.19 -2.88
CA GLN A 205 35.07 13.21 -1.90
C GLN A 205 33.96 13.41 -0.87
N ALA A 206 32.70 13.44 -1.30
CA ALA A 206 31.55 13.54 -0.40
C ALA A 206 31.50 12.35 0.59
N ARG A 207 31.84 11.15 0.13
CA ARG A 207 31.91 9.96 1.01
C ARG A 207 33.02 10.09 2.07
N ALA A 208 34.14 10.67 1.70
CA ALA A 208 35.24 10.89 2.66
C ALA A 208 34.84 11.86 3.78
N ILE A 209 33.87 12.77 3.54
CA ILE A 209 33.37 13.74 4.52
C ILE A 209 32.00 13.35 5.11
N GLY A 210 31.56 12.07 4.95
CA GLY A 210 30.39 11.53 5.66
C GLY A 210 29.13 11.32 4.83
N PHE A 211 29.16 11.41 3.50
CA PHE A 211 27.99 11.12 2.65
C PHE A 211 27.66 9.61 2.66
N THR A 212 26.59 9.24 3.32
CA THR A 212 26.22 7.83 3.54
C THR A 212 25.25 7.25 2.52
N ARG A 213 24.71 8.05 1.59
CA ARG A 213 23.72 7.56 0.60
C ARG A 213 24.38 6.64 -0.42
N LYS A 214 23.77 5.45 -0.59
CA LYS A 214 24.25 4.42 -1.52
C LYS A 214 23.65 4.60 -2.93
N GLY A 215 24.32 4.01 -3.91
CA GLY A 215 23.87 4.00 -5.32
C GLY A 215 24.71 4.88 -6.24
N ASN A 216 24.67 4.56 -7.54
CA ASN A 216 25.48 5.26 -8.54
C ASN A 216 24.98 6.69 -8.82
N THR A 217 23.67 6.90 -8.73
CA THR A 217 22.99 8.19 -8.94
C THR A 217 22.73 8.96 -7.63
N SER A 218 23.47 8.69 -6.56
CA SER A 218 23.22 9.31 -5.25
C SER A 218 23.50 10.81 -5.23
N VAL A 219 24.54 11.27 -5.93
CA VAL A 219 24.89 12.70 -6.05
C VAL A 219 23.89 13.42 -6.96
N GLU A 220 23.57 12.84 -8.13
CA GLU A 220 22.56 13.38 -9.05
C GLU A 220 21.20 13.59 -8.37
N ARG A 221 20.78 12.63 -7.51
CA ARG A 221 19.57 12.77 -6.72
C ARG A 221 19.63 13.89 -5.68
N VAL A 222 20.80 14.21 -5.16
CA VAL A 222 20.98 15.38 -4.31
C VAL A 222 20.82 16.64 -5.14
N LEU A 223 21.54 16.76 -6.25
CA LEU A 223 21.53 17.95 -7.12
C LEU A 223 20.15 18.24 -7.71
N SER A 224 19.37 17.20 -8.06
CA SER A 224 18.03 17.35 -8.63
C SER A 224 16.90 17.50 -7.62
N ASN A 225 17.20 17.42 -6.31
CA ASN A 225 16.15 17.44 -5.29
C ASN A 225 15.85 18.86 -4.81
N PRO A 226 14.67 19.44 -5.14
CA PRO A 226 14.32 20.81 -4.77
C PRO A 226 14.23 21.07 -3.27
N VAL A 227 14.18 20.02 -2.44
CA VAL A 227 14.12 20.16 -0.97
C VAL A 227 15.33 20.92 -0.44
N TYR A 228 16.51 20.78 -1.05
CA TYR A 228 17.71 21.51 -0.61
C TYR A 228 17.63 23.02 -0.84
N ALA A 229 16.82 23.45 -1.80
CA ALA A 229 16.51 24.86 -2.07
C ALA A 229 15.24 25.35 -1.36
N GLY A 230 14.76 24.64 -0.33
CA GLY A 230 13.55 25.02 0.39
C GLY A 230 12.24 24.76 -0.37
N MET A 231 12.28 23.98 -1.43
CA MET A 231 11.15 23.68 -2.31
C MET A 231 10.70 22.24 -2.20
N LEU A 232 9.49 21.93 -2.67
CA LEU A 232 8.91 20.58 -2.66
C LEU A 232 8.43 20.20 -4.05
N GLN A 233 8.87 19.04 -4.55
CA GLN A 233 8.28 18.43 -5.73
C GLN A 233 6.90 17.86 -5.38
N VAL A 234 5.85 18.31 -6.07
CA VAL A 234 4.46 17.89 -5.87
C VAL A 234 3.92 17.27 -7.14
N GLN A 235 3.37 16.09 -7.00
CA GLN A 235 2.68 15.44 -8.12
C GLN A 235 1.30 16.06 -8.32
N GLY A 236 0.89 16.26 -9.57
CA GLY A 236 -0.44 16.79 -9.89
C GLY A 236 -1.58 15.90 -9.36
N TYR A 237 -2.71 16.52 -9.07
CA TYR A 237 -3.90 15.84 -8.54
C TYR A 237 -5.16 16.44 -9.14
N LYS A 238 -5.90 15.65 -9.93
CA LYS A 238 -7.08 16.10 -10.71
C LYS A 238 -6.70 17.31 -11.58
N GLU A 239 -7.50 18.39 -11.50
CA GLU A 239 -7.27 19.67 -12.18
C GLU A 239 -6.12 20.50 -11.60
N PHE A 240 -5.59 20.13 -10.42
CA PHE A 240 -4.47 20.84 -9.82
C PHE A 240 -3.14 20.40 -10.41
N PRO A 241 -2.35 21.31 -10.99
CA PRO A 241 -1.10 20.95 -11.64
C PRO A 241 -0.05 20.48 -10.62
N GLY A 242 0.80 19.56 -11.06
CA GLY A 242 2.04 19.24 -10.36
C GLY A 242 3.11 20.30 -10.62
N GLY A 243 4.17 20.27 -9.84
CA GLY A 243 5.29 21.20 -9.99
C GLY A 243 6.15 21.29 -8.75
N ILE A 244 6.91 22.36 -8.68
CA ILE A 244 7.77 22.70 -7.55
C ILE A 244 7.11 23.83 -6.78
N PHE A 245 6.90 23.62 -5.48
CA PHE A 245 6.20 24.53 -4.59
C PHE A 245 7.08 24.90 -3.40
N PRO A 246 6.91 26.11 -2.81
CA PRO A 246 7.64 26.49 -1.61
C PRO A 246 7.40 25.54 -0.44
N GLY A 247 8.47 25.14 0.26
CA GLY A 247 8.40 24.43 1.52
C GLY A 247 8.49 25.39 2.71
N ILE A 248 8.02 24.93 3.89
CA ILE A 248 8.17 25.69 5.17
C ILE A 248 9.49 25.37 5.88
N HIS A 249 10.31 24.48 5.35
CA HIS A 249 11.61 24.13 5.89
C HIS A 249 12.69 25.07 5.38
N GLU A 250 13.73 25.23 6.16
CA GLU A 250 14.88 26.07 5.82
C GLU A 250 15.69 25.41 4.68
N ALA A 251 16.13 26.24 3.72
CA ALA A 251 16.97 25.81 2.61
C ALA A 251 18.42 25.62 3.05
N ILE A 252 19.08 24.55 2.58
CA ILE A 252 20.54 24.37 2.74
C ILE A 252 21.29 25.12 1.65
N ILE A 253 20.71 25.19 0.44
CA ILE A 253 21.26 25.82 -0.75
C ILE A 253 20.33 26.95 -1.18
N ASP A 254 20.90 28.05 -1.67
CA ASP A 254 20.08 29.10 -2.25
C ASP A 254 19.41 28.64 -3.57
N SER A 255 18.31 29.28 -3.92
CA SER A 255 17.50 28.90 -5.07
C SER A 255 18.21 29.11 -6.40
N THR A 256 19.15 30.05 -6.49
CA THR A 256 19.93 30.34 -7.70
C THR A 256 21.00 29.27 -7.96
N SER A 257 21.60 28.74 -6.91
CA SER A 257 22.56 27.63 -7.00
C SER A 257 21.90 26.28 -7.33
N TRP A 258 20.59 26.16 -7.14
CA TRP A 258 19.85 24.93 -7.45
C TRP A 258 19.32 24.92 -8.90
N GLN A 259 19.00 26.06 -9.51
CA GLN A 259 18.53 26.17 -10.90
C GLN A 259 19.60 25.85 -11.92
#